data_3fa46c7c4b2a4a6c18fa257fabcd9193
#
_entry.id   3fa46c7c4b2a4a6c18fa257fabcd9193
#
_cell.length_a   1.000
_cell.length_b   1.000
_cell.length_c   1.000
_cell.angle_alpha   90.00
_cell.angle_beta   90.00
_cell.angle_gamma   90.00
#
_symmetry.space_group_name_H-M   'P 1'
#
loop_
_entity.id
_entity.type
_entity.pdbx_description
1 polymer ?
#
loop_
_entity_poly.entity_id
_entity_poly.type
_entity_poly.pdbx_seq_one_letter_code
_entity_poly.pdbx_strand_id
1 'polypeptide(L)'
;MGRIKASSRLTDAGLHATESVVIGGLTTFMLKGLVGRARPLTVGNHDAGVFRPGRGFGRGYSSTPSGHATAAFAAAASFSREVQASHPQAARVVTPLLSSAAALVGASRLYNNKHWASDVVVGAAIGTVVGMRVVGYAHAVPSSRLNRWRLPVSVGVGGDGVMVVRAGWSF
;
A
#
# COMPACT_ATOMS: atom_id res chain seq x y z
N MET A 1 23.13 8.33 -21.05
CA MET A 1 22.61 7.01 -20.63
C MET A 1 22.07 6.93 -19.18
N GLY A 2 22.57 7.72 -18.22
CA GLY A 2 22.12 7.67 -16.82
C GLY A 2 20.67 8.11 -16.58
N ARG A 3 20.16 9.13 -17.27
CA ARG A 3 18.80 9.68 -17.06
C ARG A 3 17.67 8.72 -17.45
N ILE A 4 17.82 7.94 -18.50
CA ILE A 4 16.78 6.99 -18.95
C ILE A 4 16.64 5.83 -17.98
N LYS A 5 17.76 5.32 -17.40
CA LYS A 5 17.74 4.25 -16.40
C LYS A 5 17.14 4.71 -15.05
N ALA A 6 17.35 5.96 -14.66
CA ALA A 6 16.77 6.50 -13.42
C ALA A 6 15.24 6.68 -13.55
N SER A 7 14.76 7.15 -14.72
CA SER A 7 13.33 7.30 -14.99
C SER A 7 12.59 5.95 -14.96
N SER A 8 13.16 4.90 -15.52
CA SER A 8 12.53 3.57 -15.49
C SER A 8 12.44 2.98 -14.08
N ARG A 9 13.46 3.18 -13.24
CA ARG A 9 13.45 2.68 -11.84
C ARG A 9 12.40 3.37 -10.97
N LEU A 10 12.21 4.68 -11.13
CA LEU A 10 11.17 5.41 -10.41
C LEU A 10 9.76 4.96 -10.85
N THR A 11 9.61 4.71 -12.15
CA THR A 11 8.35 4.17 -12.68
C THR A 11 8.07 2.78 -12.12
N ASP A 12 9.08 1.89 -12.09
CA ASP A 12 8.95 0.54 -11.52
C ASP A 12 8.60 0.60 -10.02
N ALA A 13 9.27 1.45 -9.26
CA ALA A 13 8.97 1.65 -7.85
C ALA A 13 7.54 2.15 -7.61
N GLY A 14 7.06 3.08 -8.44
CA GLY A 14 5.68 3.58 -8.41
C GLY A 14 4.66 2.50 -8.74
N LEU A 15 4.93 1.67 -9.74
CA LEU A 15 4.07 0.55 -10.12
C LEU A 15 3.98 -0.50 -9.00
N HIS A 16 5.13 -0.94 -8.45
CA HIS A 16 5.14 -1.92 -7.38
C HIS A 16 4.45 -1.37 -6.10
N ALA A 17 4.60 -0.07 -5.81
CA ALA A 17 3.87 0.55 -4.70
C ALA A 17 2.36 0.54 -4.95
N THR A 18 1.91 0.85 -6.17
CA THR A 18 0.50 0.82 -6.56
C THR A 18 -0.07 -0.59 -6.47
N GLU A 19 0.63 -1.59 -7.02
CA GLU A 19 0.27 -3.00 -6.93
C GLU A 19 0.14 -3.45 -5.47
N SER A 20 1.11 -3.06 -4.63
CA SER A 20 1.09 -3.37 -3.20
C SER A 20 -0.11 -2.78 -2.48
N VAL A 21 -0.47 -1.53 -2.79
CA VAL A 21 -1.64 -0.86 -2.22
C VAL A 21 -2.93 -1.54 -2.68
N VAL A 22 -3.04 -1.91 -3.95
CA VAL A 22 -4.22 -2.60 -4.49
C VAL A 22 -4.38 -3.98 -3.86
N ILE A 23 -3.33 -4.79 -3.82
CA ILE A 23 -3.37 -6.14 -3.23
C ILE A 23 -3.67 -6.05 -1.73
N GLY A 24 -2.99 -5.16 -1.00
CA GLY A 24 -3.24 -4.92 0.42
C GLY A 24 -4.66 -4.41 0.69
N GLY A 25 -5.17 -3.55 -0.17
CA GLY A 25 -6.53 -3.02 -0.11
C GLY A 25 -7.58 -4.12 -0.31
N LEU A 26 -7.42 -4.96 -1.32
CA LEU A 26 -8.30 -6.11 -1.57
C LEU A 26 -8.27 -7.11 -0.40
N THR A 27 -7.07 -7.46 0.09
CA THR A 27 -6.90 -8.32 1.26
C THR A 27 -7.65 -7.74 2.47
N THR A 28 -7.44 -6.46 2.74
CA THR A 28 -8.11 -5.75 3.84
C THR A 28 -9.63 -5.73 3.66
N PHE A 29 -10.12 -5.49 2.44
CA PHE A 29 -11.55 -5.48 2.15
C PHE A 29 -12.20 -6.84 2.44
N MET A 30 -11.58 -7.93 1.99
CA MET A 30 -12.08 -9.29 2.27
C MET A 30 -12.07 -9.60 3.77
N LEU A 31 -10.97 -9.28 4.46
CA LEU A 31 -10.87 -9.51 5.91
C LEU A 31 -11.88 -8.68 6.70
N LYS A 32 -12.17 -7.45 6.30
CA LYS A 32 -13.22 -6.63 6.93
C LYS A 32 -14.58 -7.35 6.89
N GLY A 33 -14.94 -7.86 5.73
CA GLY A 33 -16.19 -8.59 5.54
C GLY A 33 -16.31 -9.78 6.48
N LEU A 34 -15.25 -10.56 6.58
CA LEU A 34 -15.22 -11.78 7.39
C LEU A 34 -15.23 -11.46 8.90
N VAL A 35 -14.39 -10.52 9.33
CA VAL A 35 -14.21 -10.23 10.78
C VAL A 35 -15.38 -9.46 11.36
N GLY A 36 -15.87 -8.43 10.67
CA GLY A 36 -17.04 -7.68 11.10
C GLY A 36 -16.89 -6.99 12.46
N ARG A 37 -15.73 -6.35 12.74
CA ARG A 37 -15.51 -5.64 14.02
C ARG A 37 -16.15 -4.27 14.02
N ALA A 38 -16.83 -3.92 15.11
CA ALA A 38 -17.40 -2.60 15.30
C ALA A 38 -16.34 -1.51 15.42
N ARG A 39 -16.62 -0.34 14.85
CA ARG A 39 -15.74 0.85 15.01
C ARG A 39 -15.95 1.50 16.36
N PRO A 40 -14.92 2.19 16.93
CA PRO A 40 -15.07 2.97 18.16
C PRO A 40 -16.30 3.86 18.15
N LEU A 41 -16.53 4.61 17.06
CA LEU A 41 -17.70 5.49 16.90
C LEU A 41 -19.04 4.76 16.91
N THR A 42 -19.07 3.46 16.61
CA THR A 42 -20.32 2.68 16.56
C THR A 42 -20.76 2.23 17.96
N VAL A 43 -19.79 2.02 18.85
CA VAL A 43 -20.01 1.49 20.22
C VAL A 43 -19.64 2.50 21.30
N GLY A 44 -19.52 3.79 20.97
CA GLY A 44 -19.25 4.84 21.95
C GLY A 44 -17.88 4.72 22.62
N ASN A 45 -16.89 4.14 21.96
CA ASN A 45 -15.51 3.90 22.47
C ASN A 45 -15.41 2.96 23.69
N HIS A 46 -16.47 2.23 24.05
CA HIS A 46 -16.50 1.48 25.29
C HIS A 46 -16.21 -0.01 25.13
N ASP A 47 -16.43 -0.59 23.94
CA ASP A 47 -16.24 -2.03 23.75
C ASP A 47 -15.53 -2.37 22.42
N ALA A 48 -14.25 -2.70 22.54
CA ALA A 48 -13.42 -3.14 21.42
C ALA A 48 -13.68 -4.61 21.02
N GLY A 49 -14.48 -5.35 21.82
CA GLY A 49 -14.77 -6.78 21.63
C GLY A 49 -16.02 -7.06 20.81
N VAL A 50 -16.69 -6.06 20.27
CA VAL A 50 -17.91 -6.28 19.49
C VAL A 50 -17.58 -6.71 18.06
N PHE A 51 -17.85 -7.98 17.77
CA PHE A 51 -17.65 -8.59 16.45
C PHE A 51 -18.97 -9.14 15.92
N ARG A 52 -19.22 -8.94 14.63
CA ARG A 52 -20.34 -9.52 13.87
C ARG A 52 -19.81 -10.06 12.54
N PRO A 53 -19.28 -11.29 12.49
CA PRO A 53 -18.73 -11.90 11.28
C PRO A 53 -19.74 -11.82 10.12
N GLY A 54 -19.23 -11.52 8.93
CA GLY A 54 -20.04 -11.32 7.72
C GLY A 54 -20.67 -9.94 7.58
N ARG A 55 -20.73 -9.11 8.63
CA ARG A 55 -21.28 -7.74 8.57
C ARG A 55 -20.25 -6.65 8.28
N GLY A 56 -19.00 -7.01 8.08
CA GLY A 56 -17.92 -6.06 7.85
C GLY A 56 -17.95 -5.32 6.50
N PHE A 57 -18.79 -5.74 5.57
CA PHE A 57 -19.08 -4.98 4.33
C PHE A 57 -20.05 -3.83 4.55
N GLY A 58 -20.75 -3.80 5.69
CA GLY A 58 -21.69 -2.76 6.06
C GLY A 58 -21.08 -1.63 6.88
N ARG A 59 -21.86 -0.56 7.08
CA ARG A 59 -21.45 0.58 7.91
C ARG A 59 -21.34 0.17 9.38
N GLY A 60 -20.32 0.69 10.06
CA GLY A 60 -20.11 0.50 11.50
C GLY A 60 -19.30 -0.73 11.90
N TYR A 61 -19.28 -1.82 11.10
CA TYR A 61 -18.59 -3.08 11.43
C TYR A 61 -17.35 -3.35 10.59
N SER A 62 -16.84 -2.38 9.87
CA SER A 62 -15.66 -2.48 9.01
C SER A 62 -14.39 -1.95 9.66
N SER A 63 -14.19 -2.20 10.99
CA SER A 63 -13.04 -1.66 11.72
C SER A 63 -11.75 -2.39 11.39
N THR A 64 -11.72 -3.71 11.54
CA THR A 64 -10.51 -4.54 11.37
C THR A 64 -10.44 -5.17 9.98
N PRO A 65 -9.27 -5.13 9.31
CA PRO A 65 -8.09 -4.30 9.56
C PRO A 65 -8.25 -2.84 9.12
N SER A 66 -7.32 -1.94 9.52
CA SER A 66 -7.34 -0.55 9.05
C SER A 66 -6.81 -0.45 7.61
N GLY A 67 -7.69 -0.12 6.66
CA GLY A 67 -7.31 0.00 5.24
C GLY A 67 -6.31 1.14 4.97
N HIS A 68 -6.43 2.27 5.68
CA HIS A 68 -5.48 3.37 5.55
C HIS A 68 -4.08 2.98 6.05
N ALA A 69 -4.01 2.26 7.19
CA ALA A 69 -2.73 1.74 7.68
C ALA A 69 -2.16 0.72 6.68
N THR A 70 -2.99 -0.21 6.18
CA THR A 70 -2.55 -1.19 5.17
C THR A 70 -1.98 -0.51 3.93
N ALA A 71 -2.68 0.46 3.36
CA ALA A 71 -2.23 1.18 2.16
C ALA A 71 -0.93 1.95 2.41
N ALA A 72 -0.85 2.70 3.52
CA ALA A 72 0.32 3.49 3.85
C ALA A 72 1.57 2.61 4.08
N PHE A 73 1.43 1.52 4.84
CA PHE A 73 2.53 0.59 5.09
C PHE A 73 2.89 -0.26 3.87
N ALA A 74 1.94 -0.60 3.00
CA ALA A 74 2.21 -1.29 1.74
C ALA A 74 3.06 -0.42 0.81
N ALA A 75 2.69 0.85 0.63
CA ALA A 75 3.47 1.80 -0.16
C ALA A 75 4.85 2.04 0.44
N ALA A 76 4.93 2.28 1.77
CA ALA A 76 6.18 2.54 2.47
C ALA A 76 7.14 1.34 2.36
N ALA A 77 6.66 0.12 2.59
CA ALA A 77 7.47 -1.09 2.53
C ALA A 77 7.94 -1.41 1.10
N SER A 78 7.04 -1.27 0.12
CA SER A 78 7.36 -1.46 -1.30
C SER A 78 8.46 -0.49 -1.75
N PHE A 79 8.26 0.81 -1.52
CA PHE A 79 9.23 1.82 -1.92
C PHE A 79 10.57 1.67 -1.17
N SER A 80 10.53 1.38 0.13
CA SER A 80 11.74 1.11 0.92
C SER A 80 12.54 -0.06 0.36
N ARG A 81 11.87 -1.12 -0.08
CA ARG A 81 12.50 -2.30 -0.66
C ARG A 81 13.17 -1.98 -2.00
N GLU A 82 12.55 -1.16 -2.84
CA GLU A 82 13.12 -0.68 -4.10
C GLU A 82 14.37 0.19 -3.86
N VAL A 83 14.29 1.11 -2.90
CA VAL A 83 15.44 1.94 -2.52
C VAL A 83 16.56 1.07 -1.96
N GLN A 84 16.25 0.07 -1.14
CA GLN A 84 17.26 -0.84 -0.59
C GLN A 84 17.96 -1.65 -1.68
N ALA A 85 17.23 -2.10 -2.71
CA ALA A 85 17.82 -2.84 -3.82
C ALA A 85 18.72 -1.97 -4.70
N SER A 86 18.41 -0.69 -4.86
CA SER A 86 19.16 0.22 -5.74
C SER A 86 20.18 1.09 -5.02
N HIS A 87 19.90 1.53 -3.80
CA HIS A 87 20.69 2.47 -3.01
C HIS A 87 20.70 2.09 -1.50
N PRO A 88 21.42 1.03 -1.08
CA PRO A 88 21.35 0.53 0.30
C PRO A 88 21.68 1.55 1.39
N GLN A 89 22.59 2.48 1.08
CA GLN A 89 22.95 3.54 2.03
C GLN A 89 21.81 4.54 2.23
N ALA A 90 21.15 4.95 1.15
CA ALA A 90 19.98 5.84 1.23
C ALA A 90 18.80 5.16 1.95
N ALA A 91 18.64 3.86 1.82
CA ALA A 91 17.60 3.10 2.50
C ALA A 91 17.66 3.22 4.02
N ARG A 92 18.85 3.42 4.61
CA ARG A 92 19.01 3.62 6.07
C ARG A 92 18.26 4.85 6.59
N VAL A 93 18.03 5.84 5.73
CA VAL A 93 17.29 7.07 6.06
C VAL A 93 15.87 7.02 5.52
N VAL A 94 15.70 6.58 4.27
CA VAL A 94 14.40 6.57 3.60
C VAL A 94 13.43 5.60 4.26
N THR A 95 13.88 4.41 4.64
CA THR A 95 12.99 3.40 5.27
C THR A 95 12.38 3.88 6.58
N PRO A 96 13.13 4.39 7.57
CA PRO A 96 12.52 4.92 8.78
C PRO A 96 11.63 6.13 8.53
N LEU A 97 11.96 7.03 7.60
CA LEU A 97 11.12 8.17 7.25
C LEU A 97 9.76 7.72 6.69
N LEU A 98 9.76 6.80 5.73
CA LEU A 98 8.53 6.29 5.13
C LEU A 98 7.70 5.50 6.15
N SER A 99 8.34 4.70 7.00
CA SER A 99 7.67 3.95 8.06
C SER A 99 7.04 4.88 9.10
N SER A 100 7.75 5.96 9.46
CA SER A 100 7.22 6.98 10.38
C SER A 100 6.02 7.71 9.76
N ALA A 101 6.10 8.09 8.50
CA ALA A 101 4.97 8.70 7.78
C ALA A 101 3.75 7.76 7.75
N ALA A 102 3.97 6.46 7.47
CA ALA A 102 2.90 5.46 7.50
C ALA A 102 2.32 5.29 8.93
N ALA A 103 3.17 5.34 9.95
CA ALA A 103 2.72 5.29 11.35
C ALA A 103 1.87 6.50 11.72
N LEU A 104 2.20 7.71 11.24
CA LEU A 104 1.37 8.90 11.42
C LEU A 104 -0.01 8.77 10.76
N VAL A 105 -0.09 8.14 9.58
CA VAL A 105 -1.39 7.79 8.97
C VAL A 105 -2.17 6.86 9.90
N GLY A 106 -1.53 5.84 10.47
CA GLY A 106 -2.15 4.95 11.46
C GLY A 106 -2.64 5.69 12.69
N ALA A 107 -1.80 6.54 13.28
CA ALA A 107 -2.12 7.36 14.45
C ALA A 107 -3.32 8.30 14.19
N SER A 108 -3.40 8.88 13.00
CA SER A 108 -4.55 9.71 12.62
C SER A 108 -5.88 8.95 12.65
N ARG A 109 -5.86 7.61 12.44
CA ARG A 109 -7.08 6.77 12.52
C ARG A 109 -7.54 6.56 13.96
N LEU A 110 -6.59 6.48 14.90
CA LEU A 110 -6.87 6.41 16.33
C LEU A 110 -7.43 7.75 16.82
N TYR A 111 -6.74 8.83 16.51
CA TYR A 111 -7.17 10.18 16.89
C TYR A 111 -8.60 10.51 16.43
N ASN A 112 -8.97 10.08 15.24
CA ASN A 112 -10.31 10.28 14.69
C ASN A 112 -11.34 9.22 15.11
N ASN A 113 -11.03 8.34 16.06
CA ASN A 113 -11.91 7.26 16.55
C ASN A 113 -12.48 6.37 15.44
N LYS A 114 -11.75 6.20 14.31
CA LYS A 114 -12.17 5.38 13.17
C LYS A 114 -11.78 3.92 13.30
N HIS A 115 -10.71 3.64 14.06
CA HIS A 115 -10.13 2.32 14.25
C HIS A 115 -9.60 2.14 15.66
N TRP A 116 -9.58 0.91 16.14
CA TRP A 116 -8.88 0.50 17.35
C TRP A 116 -7.37 0.38 17.07
N ALA A 117 -6.54 0.47 18.10
CA ALA A 117 -5.08 0.34 17.96
C ALA A 117 -4.68 -0.98 17.28
N SER A 118 -5.33 -2.08 17.68
CA SER A 118 -5.10 -3.40 17.08
C SER A 118 -5.46 -3.46 15.58
N ASP A 119 -6.49 -2.72 15.13
CA ASP A 119 -6.84 -2.66 13.70
C ASP A 119 -5.74 -1.99 12.87
N VAL A 120 -5.10 -0.97 13.45
CA VAL A 120 -3.98 -0.25 12.83
C VAL A 120 -2.75 -1.15 12.77
N VAL A 121 -2.43 -1.86 13.87
CA VAL A 121 -1.29 -2.79 13.92
C VAL A 121 -1.46 -3.93 12.92
N VAL A 122 -2.64 -4.55 12.86
CA VAL A 122 -2.93 -5.62 11.88
C VAL A 122 -2.85 -5.07 10.45
N GLY A 123 -3.40 -3.87 10.21
CA GLY A 123 -3.30 -3.23 8.90
C GLY A 123 -1.86 -2.93 8.50
N ALA A 124 -1.04 -2.43 9.42
CA ALA A 124 0.39 -2.18 9.21
C ALA A 124 1.16 -3.46 8.88
N ALA A 125 0.90 -4.55 9.61
CA ALA A 125 1.51 -5.85 9.36
C ALA A 125 1.16 -6.37 7.96
N ILE A 126 -0.13 -6.36 7.59
CA ILE A 126 -0.59 -6.79 6.26
C ILE A 126 0.08 -5.94 5.17
N GLY A 127 0.06 -4.61 5.29
CA GLY A 127 0.65 -3.71 4.32
C GLY A 127 2.14 -3.95 4.14
N THR A 128 2.89 -4.08 5.23
CA THR A 128 4.33 -4.34 5.21
C THR A 128 4.65 -5.67 4.51
N VAL A 129 3.94 -6.75 4.86
CA VAL A 129 4.16 -8.06 4.24
C VAL A 129 3.85 -8.02 2.75
N VAL A 130 2.72 -7.42 2.36
CA VAL A 130 2.33 -7.30 0.94
C VAL A 130 3.36 -6.48 0.17
N GLY A 131 3.77 -5.31 0.68
CA GLY A 131 4.76 -4.46 0.03
C GLY A 131 6.10 -5.16 -0.21
N MET A 132 6.61 -5.86 0.80
CA MET A 132 7.84 -6.64 0.69
C MET A 132 7.71 -7.81 -0.30
N ARG A 133 6.56 -8.50 -0.32
CA ARG A 133 6.34 -9.67 -1.19
C ARG A 133 6.17 -9.28 -2.65
N VAL A 134 5.45 -8.21 -2.95
CA VAL A 134 5.27 -7.71 -4.33
C VAL A 134 6.62 -7.37 -4.95
N VAL A 135 7.44 -6.57 -4.28
CA VAL A 135 8.77 -6.20 -4.79
C VAL A 135 9.70 -7.42 -4.85
N GLY A 136 9.70 -8.26 -3.82
CA GLY A 136 10.52 -9.48 -3.80
C GLY A 136 10.18 -10.41 -4.97
N TYR A 137 8.90 -10.58 -5.29
CA TYR A 137 8.46 -11.38 -6.43
C TYR A 137 8.86 -10.73 -7.77
N ALA A 138 8.65 -9.42 -7.92
CA ALA A 138 9.01 -8.69 -9.14
C ALA A 138 10.52 -8.77 -9.45
N HIS A 139 11.37 -8.74 -8.43
CA HIS A 139 12.82 -8.88 -8.60
C HIS A 139 13.28 -10.32 -8.80
N ALA A 140 12.58 -11.31 -8.21
CA ALA A 140 12.94 -12.73 -8.37
C ALA A 140 12.56 -13.28 -9.75
N VAL A 141 11.51 -12.72 -10.39
CA VAL A 141 10.97 -13.20 -11.68
C VAL A 141 10.84 -12.03 -12.67
N PRO A 142 11.97 -11.48 -13.17
CA PRO A 142 11.98 -10.30 -14.06
C PRO A 142 11.16 -10.48 -15.35
N SER A 143 11.01 -11.72 -15.84
CA SER A 143 10.20 -12.10 -17.00
C SER A 143 8.81 -12.59 -16.63
N SER A 144 8.37 -12.35 -15.40
CA SER A 144 7.09 -12.83 -14.92
C SER A 144 5.93 -12.35 -15.80
N ARG A 145 4.88 -13.17 -15.86
CA ARG A 145 3.64 -12.84 -16.60
C ARG A 145 3.00 -11.54 -16.11
N LEU A 146 3.33 -11.06 -14.89
CA LEU A 146 2.94 -9.74 -14.39
C LEU A 146 3.49 -8.60 -15.27
N ASN A 147 4.69 -8.74 -15.84
CA ASN A 147 5.21 -7.78 -16.81
C ASN A 147 4.37 -7.72 -18.11
N ARG A 148 3.66 -8.78 -18.44
CA ARG A 148 2.72 -8.82 -19.59
C ARG A 148 1.38 -8.12 -19.31
N TRP A 149 1.02 -7.99 -18.04
CA TRP A 149 -0.20 -7.31 -17.58
C TRP A 149 0.06 -5.87 -17.13
N ARG A 150 1.29 -5.37 -17.31
CA ARG A 150 1.55 -3.93 -17.14
C ARG A 150 0.63 -3.21 -18.11
N LEU A 151 -0.34 -2.50 -17.57
CA LEU A 151 -1.11 -1.57 -18.36
C LEU A 151 -0.10 -0.67 -19.08
N PRO A 152 -0.11 -0.59 -20.41
CA PRO A 152 0.88 0.16 -21.17
C PRO A 152 0.61 1.66 -21.03
N VAL A 153 0.55 2.16 -19.81
CA VAL A 153 0.31 3.56 -19.49
C VAL A 153 1.61 4.15 -18.99
N SER A 154 2.21 4.99 -19.78
CA SER A 154 3.33 5.83 -19.32
C SER A 154 2.85 7.26 -19.17
N VAL A 155 3.12 7.84 -17.99
CA VAL A 155 2.89 9.27 -17.74
C VAL A 155 4.23 9.96 -17.89
N GLY A 156 4.32 10.91 -18.81
CA GLY A 156 5.51 11.73 -19.03
C GLY A 156 5.11 13.20 -19.12
N VAL A 157 6.06 14.09 -18.83
CA VAL A 157 5.90 15.52 -19.10
C VAL A 157 6.51 15.79 -20.48
N GLY A 158 5.70 16.28 -21.41
CA GLY A 158 6.17 16.73 -22.73
C GLY A 158 7.14 17.91 -22.60
N GLY A 159 7.92 18.18 -23.64
CA GLY A 159 8.86 19.29 -23.67
C GLY A 159 8.20 20.67 -23.53
N ASP A 160 6.90 20.75 -23.63
CA ASP A 160 6.01 21.91 -23.44
C ASP A 160 5.41 21.99 -22.02
N GLY A 161 5.83 21.12 -21.09
CA GLY A 161 5.33 21.07 -19.71
C GLY A 161 3.95 20.40 -19.55
N VAL A 162 3.35 19.91 -20.64
CA VAL A 162 2.06 19.23 -20.60
C VAL A 162 2.22 17.77 -20.17
N MET A 163 1.38 17.31 -19.26
CA MET A 163 1.36 15.93 -18.82
C MET A 163 0.77 15.03 -19.91
N VAL A 164 1.61 14.19 -20.51
CA VAL A 164 1.22 13.28 -21.57
C VAL A 164 1.05 11.88 -21.01
N VAL A 165 -0.16 11.35 -21.06
CA VAL A 165 -0.45 9.94 -20.77
C VAL A 165 -0.42 9.18 -22.09
N ARG A 166 0.54 8.26 -22.23
CA ARG A 166 0.63 7.39 -23.42
C ARG A 166 0.16 5.99 -23.04
N ALA A 167 -0.86 5.51 -23.72
CA ALA A 167 -1.26 4.11 -23.69
C ALA A 167 -0.72 3.45 -24.98
N GLY A 168 0.09 2.41 -24.88
CA GLY A 168 0.66 1.70 -26.03
C GLY A 168 0.66 0.20 -25.80
N TRP A 169 0.14 -0.58 -26.72
CA TRP A 169 0.23 -2.04 -26.72
C TRP A 169 1.41 -2.42 -27.64
N SER A 170 2.39 -3.15 -27.11
CA SER A 170 3.37 -3.84 -27.93
C SER A 170 2.90 -5.28 -28.12
N PHE A 171 2.57 -5.62 -29.33
CA PHE A 171 2.33 -7.01 -29.75
C PHE A 171 3.66 -7.72 -29.94
#